data_a4b12b4887df9aac697302d6091d5f86
#
_entry.id   a4b12b4887df9aac697302d6091d5f86
#
_cell.length_a   1.000
_cell.length_b   1.000
_cell.length_c   1.000
_cell.angle_alpha   90.00
_cell.angle_beta   90.00
_cell.angle_gamma   90.00
#
_symmetry.space_group_name_H-M   'P 1'
#
loop_
_entity.id
_entity.type
_entity.pdbx_description
1 polymer ?
#
loop_
_entity_poly.entity_id
_entity_poly.type
_entity_poly.pdbx_seq_one_letter_code
_entity_poly.pdbx_strand_id
1 'polypeptide(L)'
;MGDSCAVYVDGYNFYYGRLRGTPYKWIDLVALFDRLLQKQDPACRIEVVNYFSAFCLAKFATNGPASPLAQDRFLRAHTALHGTRFSRTMGTHTHDHTGTSMPRYVAGKPYDRRDRVKVWKLEEKQTDVNIALAMYRDACSGAYTQQIICSNDSDVVPVLRAIKQDFPHIRLGVVTPRRPPEPDITTHRNVMSSLSAVADWTRGHIDDEELAASQLPIRVQTGKRPIDKPDHW
;
A
#
# COMPACT_ATOMS: atom_id res chain seq x y z
N MET A 1 10.01 10.17 26.65
CA MET A 1 9.79 9.00 25.79
C MET A 1 9.93 9.49 24.36
N GLY A 2 10.66 8.76 23.48
CA GLY A 2 10.73 9.12 22.06
C GLY A 2 9.37 8.94 21.40
N ASP A 3 9.13 9.66 20.30
CA ASP A 3 7.89 9.54 19.54
C ASP A 3 7.77 8.14 18.92
N SER A 4 6.60 7.52 19.05
CA SER A 4 6.29 6.19 18.51
C SER A 4 5.38 6.30 17.27
N CYS A 5 5.65 5.47 16.26
CA CYS A 5 4.98 5.57 14.98
C CYS A 5 4.45 4.21 14.50
N ALA A 6 3.25 4.21 13.92
CA ALA A 6 2.75 3.11 13.10
C ALA A 6 2.65 3.54 11.63
N VAL A 7 3.00 2.62 10.74
CA VAL A 7 2.85 2.79 9.29
C VAL A 7 1.74 1.87 8.79
N TYR A 8 0.87 2.40 7.94
CA TYR A 8 -0.24 1.68 7.31
C TYR A 8 -0.03 1.67 5.81
N VAL A 9 0.23 0.51 5.23
CA VAL A 9 0.58 0.37 3.82
C VAL A 9 -0.61 -0.21 3.06
N ASP A 10 -1.17 0.58 2.17
CA ASP A 10 -2.07 0.10 1.14
C ASP A 10 -1.26 -0.68 0.10
N GLY A 11 -1.28 -2.01 0.22
CA GLY A 11 -0.43 -2.89 -0.59
C GLY A 11 -0.78 -2.87 -2.07
N TYR A 12 -2.05 -2.70 -2.43
CA TYR A 12 -2.48 -2.59 -3.81
C TYR A 12 -1.99 -1.28 -4.44
N ASN A 13 -2.23 -0.17 -3.74
CA ASN A 13 -1.78 1.15 -4.18
C ASN A 13 -0.24 1.22 -4.25
N PHE A 14 0.45 0.63 -3.26
CA PHE A 14 1.91 0.53 -3.24
C PHE A 14 2.47 -0.29 -4.40
N TYR A 15 1.88 -1.46 -4.68
CA TYR A 15 2.32 -2.32 -5.79
C TYR A 15 2.12 -1.64 -7.14
N TYR A 16 0.91 -1.15 -7.43
CA TYR A 16 0.59 -0.55 -8.73
C TYR A 16 1.20 0.83 -8.92
N GLY A 17 1.33 1.61 -7.86
CA GLY A 17 1.88 2.95 -7.90
C GLY A 17 3.41 2.98 -7.96
N ARG A 18 4.07 1.99 -7.34
CA ARG A 18 5.53 2.07 -7.16
C ARG A 18 6.32 0.84 -7.58
N LEU A 19 5.83 -0.37 -7.38
CA LEU A 19 6.61 -1.59 -7.58
C LEU A 19 6.40 -2.25 -8.94
N ARG A 20 5.21 -2.14 -9.51
CA ARG A 20 4.88 -2.78 -10.80
C ARG A 20 5.85 -2.32 -11.89
N GLY A 21 6.43 -3.29 -12.61
CA GLY A 21 7.38 -3.01 -13.69
C GLY A 21 8.79 -2.62 -13.21
N THR A 22 9.11 -2.83 -11.93
CA THR A 22 10.46 -2.62 -11.38
C THR A 22 11.08 -3.96 -10.92
N PRO A 23 12.41 -4.02 -10.73
CA PRO A 23 13.09 -5.17 -10.14
C PRO A 23 12.98 -5.21 -8.61
N TYR A 24 12.26 -4.28 -7.99
CA TYR A 24 12.24 -4.06 -6.53
C TYR A 24 11.04 -4.68 -5.82
N LYS A 25 10.36 -5.67 -6.41
CA LYS A 25 9.16 -6.28 -5.82
C LYS A 25 9.44 -7.01 -4.50
N TRP A 26 10.67 -7.51 -4.31
CA TRP A 26 11.10 -8.19 -3.08
C TRP A 26 11.57 -7.19 -2.01
N ILE A 27 10.81 -6.12 -1.85
CA ILE A 27 11.09 -5.02 -0.93
C ILE A 27 10.94 -5.44 0.54
N ASP A 28 11.81 -4.95 1.42
CA ASP A 28 11.61 -4.97 2.87
C ASP A 28 10.88 -3.70 3.30
N LEU A 29 9.60 -3.82 3.60
CA LEU A 29 8.76 -2.68 3.97
C LEU A 29 9.21 -2.03 5.28
N VAL A 30 9.65 -2.81 6.25
CA VAL A 30 10.10 -2.26 7.54
C VAL A 30 11.39 -1.46 7.34
N ALA A 31 12.37 -2.03 6.63
CA ALA A 31 13.61 -1.33 6.32
C ALA A 31 13.39 -0.07 5.45
N LEU A 32 12.45 -0.14 4.51
CA LEU A 32 12.09 1.01 3.69
C LEU A 32 11.54 2.15 4.55
N PHE A 33 10.54 1.89 5.37
CA PHE A 33 9.91 2.94 6.18
C PHE A 33 10.82 3.44 7.30
N ASP A 34 11.66 2.59 7.90
CA ASP A 34 12.71 3.04 8.83
C ASP A 34 13.62 4.07 8.15
N ARG A 35 14.07 3.79 6.90
CA ARG A 35 14.91 4.71 6.11
C ARG A 35 14.19 6.01 5.75
N LEU A 36 12.93 5.94 5.33
CA LEU A 36 12.13 7.11 4.96
C LEU A 36 11.89 8.00 6.18
N LEU A 37 11.50 7.40 7.32
CA LEU A 37 11.23 8.15 8.54
C LEU A 37 12.49 8.76 9.13
N GLN A 38 13.63 8.06 9.04
CA GLN A 38 14.90 8.59 9.53
C GLN A 38 15.32 9.90 8.82
N LYS A 39 14.91 10.08 7.55
CA LYS A 39 15.09 11.35 6.83
C LYS A 39 14.05 12.40 7.18
N GLN A 40 12.82 11.98 7.45
CA GLN A 40 11.67 12.86 7.64
C GLN A 40 11.50 13.30 9.10
N ASP A 41 11.73 12.40 10.04
CA ASP A 41 11.57 12.59 11.47
C ASP A 41 12.47 11.63 12.25
N PRO A 42 13.77 11.96 12.40
CA PRO A 42 14.77 11.06 13.02
C PRO A 42 14.49 10.69 14.48
N ALA A 43 13.68 11.50 15.18
CA ALA A 43 13.35 11.27 16.58
C ALA A 43 12.24 10.22 16.77
N CYS A 44 11.48 9.92 15.72
CA CYS A 44 10.37 9.00 15.77
C CYS A 44 10.80 7.57 15.41
N ARG A 45 10.34 6.58 16.19
CA ARG A 45 10.63 5.18 16.00
C ARG A 45 9.39 4.44 15.45
N ILE A 46 9.57 3.67 14.38
CA ILE A 46 8.51 2.79 13.86
C ILE A 46 8.39 1.55 14.74
N GLU A 47 7.24 1.40 15.38
CA GLU A 47 6.90 0.22 16.18
C GLU A 47 6.35 -0.91 15.31
N VAL A 48 5.54 -0.56 14.31
CA VAL A 48 4.90 -1.53 13.42
C VAL A 48 4.65 -0.96 12.03
N VAL A 49 4.81 -1.82 11.03
CA VAL A 49 4.34 -1.62 9.65
C VAL A 49 3.16 -2.56 9.42
N ASN A 50 1.97 -2.00 9.28
CA ASN A 50 0.72 -2.70 9.02
C ASN A 50 0.47 -2.73 7.51
N TYR A 51 0.48 -3.91 6.91
CA TYR A 51 0.27 -4.11 5.48
C TYR A 51 -1.15 -4.59 5.19
N PHE A 52 -1.86 -3.88 4.33
CA PHE A 52 -3.23 -4.18 3.93
C PHE A 52 -3.27 -4.49 2.44
N SER A 53 -3.88 -5.61 2.05
CA SER A 53 -4.03 -6.00 0.66
C SER A 53 -5.01 -7.17 0.54
N ALA A 54 -5.20 -7.70 -0.66
CA ALA A 54 -5.86 -8.97 -0.89
C ALA A 54 -4.95 -9.89 -1.71
N PHE A 55 -5.10 -11.21 -1.56
CA PHE A 55 -4.36 -12.15 -2.41
C PHE A 55 -4.80 -12.02 -3.87
N CYS A 56 -3.83 -11.84 -4.77
CA CYS A 56 -4.12 -11.78 -6.19
C CYS A 56 -4.73 -13.12 -6.67
N LEU A 57 -5.73 -13.01 -7.56
CA LEU A 57 -6.35 -14.20 -8.16
C LEU A 57 -5.49 -14.69 -9.32
N ALA A 58 -5.07 -15.95 -9.29
CA ALA A 58 -4.25 -16.59 -10.32
C ALA A 58 -4.79 -16.38 -11.75
N LYS A 59 -6.11 -16.43 -11.92
CA LYS A 59 -6.81 -16.25 -13.20
C LYS A 59 -6.52 -14.87 -13.84
N PHE A 60 -6.30 -13.83 -13.04
CA PHE A 60 -6.10 -12.46 -13.51
C PHE A 60 -4.65 -11.97 -13.37
N ALA A 61 -3.79 -12.81 -12.81
CA ALA A 61 -2.40 -12.45 -12.54
C ALA A 61 -1.48 -12.78 -13.73
N THR A 62 -0.49 -11.93 -13.97
CA THR A 62 0.44 -12.04 -15.10
C THR A 62 1.19 -13.38 -15.13
N ASN A 63 1.59 -13.91 -13.96
CA ASN A 63 2.29 -15.19 -13.84
C ASN A 63 1.37 -16.31 -13.34
N GLY A 64 0.04 -16.20 -13.57
CA GLY A 64 -0.93 -17.21 -13.18
C GLY A 64 -0.78 -17.65 -11.72
N PRO A 65 -0.78 -18.98 -11.44
CA PRO A 65 -0.67 -19.50 -10.08
C PRO A 65 0.61 -19.13 -9.31
N ALA A 66 1.69 -18.76 -10.02
CA ALA A 66 2.93 -18.33 -9.39
C ALA A 66 2.79 -16.98 -8.68
N SER A 67 1.87 -16.11 -9.11
CA SER A 67 1.68 -14.78 -8.50
C SER A 67 1.17 -14.83 -7.05
N PRO A 68 0.07 -15.51 -6.70
CA PRO A 68 -0.36 -15.63 -5.31
C PRO A 68 0.65 -16.38 -4.43
N LEU A 69 1.40 -17.34 -4.98
CA LEU A 69 2.48 -18.00 -4.24
C LEU A 69 3.64 -17.06 -3.94
N ALA A 70 3.99 -16.18 -4.87
CA ALA A 70 5.02 -15.17 -4.65
C ALA A 70 4.57 -14.15 -3.59
N GLN A 71 3.33 -13.70 -3.63
CA GLN A 71 2.75 -12.82 -2.62
C GLN A 71 2.74 -13.47 -1.23
N ASP A 72 2.39 -14.77 -1.13
CA ASP A 72 2.46 -15.51 0.13
C ASP A 72 3.90 -15.57 0.68
N ARG A 73 4.88 -15.92 -0.19
CA ARG A 73 6.30 -15.91 0.21
C ARG A 73 6.74 -14.54 0.73
N PHE A 74 6.38 -13.48 0.04
CA PHE A 74 6.66 -12.11 0.45
C PHE A 74 6.12 -11.79 1.85
N LEU A 75 4.86 -12.09 2.12
CA LEU A 75 4.23 -11.83 3.40
C LEU A 75 4.85 -12.68 4.53
N ARG A 76 5.14 -13.94 4.25
CA ARG A 76 5.79 -14.84 5.21
C ARG A 76 7.23 -14.44 5.51
N ALA A 77 7.95 -13.95 4.51
CA ALA A 77 9.32 -13.45 4.67
C ALA A 77 9.35 -12.26 5.64
N HIS A 78 8.43 -11.29 5.48
CA HIS A 78 8.29 -10.17 6.42
C HIS A 78 7.96 -10.62 7.84
N THR A 79 6.99 -11.51 7.99
CA THR A 79 6.62 -12.04 9.32
C THR A 79 7.80 -12.76 9.98
N ALA A 80 8.57 -13.53 9.21
CA ALA A 80 9.73 -14.27 9.73
C ALA A 80 10.89 -13.34 10.13
N LEU A 81 11.12 -12.27 9.35
CA LEU A 81 12.24 -11.36 9.57
C LEU A 81 11.95 -10.33 10.67
N HIS A 82 10.74 -9.82 10.74
CA HIS A 82 10.40 -8.66 11.57
C HIS A 82 9.51 -8.96 12.79
N GLY A 83 8.93 -10.17 12.86
CA GLY A 83 8.09 -10.55 13.99
C GLY A 83 6.94 -9.55 14.21
N THR A 84 6.86 -9.00 15.42
CA THR A 84 5.82 -8.05 15.82
C THR A 84 5.89 -6.68 15.12
N ARG A 85 7.04 -6.33 14.52
CA ARG A 85 7.17 -5.09 13.75
C ARG A 85 6.48 -5.12 12.38
N PHE A 86 5.97 -6.27 11.97
CA PHE A 86 5.20 -6.41 10.74
C PHE A 86 3.87 -7.12 10.99
N SER A 87 2.78 -6.51 10.60
CA SER A 87 1.47 -7.14 10.60
C SER A 87 0.83 -7.09 9.21
N ARG A 88 -0.12 -7.98 8.95
CA ARG A 88 -0.86 -8.02 7.69
C ARG A 88 -2.34 -8.23 7.92
N THR A 89 -3.16 -7.50 7.21
CA THR A 89 -4.61 -7.69 7.15
C THR A 89 -5.01 -7.89 5.70
N MET A 90 -5.66 -9.02 5.41
CA MET A 90 -6.01 -9.37 4.04
C MET A 90 -7.51 -9.16 3.81
N GLY A 91 -7.83 -8.39 2.79
CA GLY A 91 -9.14 -8.27 2.20
C GLY A 91 -9.45 -9.43 1.23
N THR A 92 -10.40 -9.22 0.36
CA THR A 92 -10.87 -10.23 -0.60
C THR A 92 -10.97 -9.63 -2.01
N HIS A 93 -10.86 -10.49 -3.02
CA HIS A 93 -11.21 -10.13 -4.39
C HIS A 93 -12.55 -10.76 -4.79
N THR A 94 -13.37 -9.99 -5.47
CA THR A 94 -14.62 -10.47 -6.06
C THR A 94 -14.64 -10.20 -7.56
N HIS A 95 -15.26 -11.08 -8.32
CA HIS A 95 -15.53 -10.87 -9.74
C HIS A 95 -16.82 -11.59 -10.12
N ASP A 96 -17.54 -11.06 -11.08
CA ASP A 96 -18.73 -11.71 -11.62
C ASP A 96 -18.32 -12.75 -12.66
N HIS A 97 -18.63 -14.03 -12.40
CA HIS A 97 -18.31 -15.15 -13.29
C HIS A 97 -19.07 -15.10 -14.62
N THR A 98 -20.18 -14.38 -14.67
CA THR A 98 -21.01 -14.20 -15.88
C THR A 98 -20.69 -12.91 -16.64
N GLY A 99 -19.77 -12.12 -16.12
CA GLY A 99 -19.39 -10.80 -16.63
C GLY A 99 -20.33 -9.68 -16.14
N THR A 100 -19.73 -8.58 -15.72
CA THR A 100 -20.45 -7.38 -15.28
C THR A 100 -20.89 -6.58 -16.48
N SER A 101 -22.18 -6.26 -16.55
CA SER A 101 -22.73 -5.38 -17.60
C SER A 101 -22.42 -3.92 -17.28
N MET A 102 -21.68 -3.23 -18.15
CA MET A 102 -21.31 -1.83 -17.99
C MET A 102 -21.66 -1.02 -19.24
N PRO A 103 -22.01 0.29 -19.11
CA PRO A 103 -22.17 1.17 -20.26
C PRO A 103 -20.89 1.22 -21.10
N ARG A 104 -21.03 1.17 -22.42
CA ARG A 104 -19.89 1.22 -23.34
C ARG A 104 -19.40 2.66 -23.47
N TYR A 105 -18.11 2.85 -23.32
CA TYR A 105 -17.49 4.12 -23.68
C TYR A 105 -17.21 4.16 -25.19
N VAL A 106 -17.69 5.22 -25.85
CA VAL A 106 -17.40 5.51 -27.25
C VAL A 106 -16.89 6.94 -27.35
N ALA A 107 -15.66 7.10 -27.83
CA ALA A 107 -15.05 8.44 -27.96
C ALA A 107 -15.92 9.36 -28.82
N GLY A 108 -16.12 10.60 -28.35
CA GLY A 108 -16.93 11.61 -29.03
C GLY A 108 -18.45 11.41 -28.93
N LYS A 109 -18.94 10.37 -28.25
CA LYS A 109 -20.37 10.20 -27.97
C LYS A 109 -20.71 10.49 -26.50
N PRO A 110 -21.91 11.05 -26.21
CA PRO A 110 -22.36 11.22 -24.84
C PRO A 110 -22.58 9.86 -24.16
N TYR A 111 -22.63 9.86 -22.82
CA TYR A 111 -22.94 8.68 -22.01
C TYR A 111 -24.34 8.13 -22.39
N ASP A 112 -24.38 6.83 -22.76
CA ASP A 112 -25.63 6.10 -23.00
C ASP A 112 -25.72 4.90 -22.05
N ARG A 113 -26.66 4.93 -21.11
CA ARG A 113 -26.91 3.84 -20.16
C ARG A 113 -27.45 2.55 -20.81
N ARG A 114 -27.98 2.64 -22.05
CA ARG A 114 -28.59 1.51 -22.77
C ARG A 114 -27.58 0.76 -23.63
N ASP A 115 -26.56 1.44 -24.14
CA ASP A 115 -25.45 0.76 -24.87
C ASP A 115 -24.51 0.12 -23.85
N ARG A 116 -24.67 -1.19 -23.64
CA ARG A 116 -23.95 -1.92 -22.59
C ARG A 116 -23.12 -3.07 -23.17
N VAL A 117 -21.98 -3.32 -22.52
CA VAL A 117 -21.07 -4.41 -22.83
C VAL A 117 -20.77 -5.22 -21.56
N LYS A 118 -20.61 -6.53 -21.70
CA LYS A 118 -20.13 -7.39 -20.62
C LYS A 118 -18.61 -7.34 -20.53
N VAL A 119 -18.09 -7.11 -19.34
CA VAL A 119 -16.66 -7.04 -19.06
C VAL A 119 -16.30 -7.90 -17.84
N TRP A 120 -15.05 -8.35 -17.78
CA TRP A 120 -14.49 -8.88 -16.55
C TRP A 120 -14.17 -7.72 -15.62
N LYS A 121 -14.88 -7.64 -14.49
CA LYS A 121 -14.61 -6.65 -13.45
C LYS A 121 -14.10 -7.38 -12.23
N LEU A 122 -12.82 -7.15 -11.92
CA LEU A 122 -12.18 -7.57 -10.67
C LEU A 122 -12.22 -6.40 -9.70
N GLU A 123 -12.72 -6.64 -8.50
CA GLU A 123 -12.76 -5.63 -7.45
C GLU A 123 -12.08 -6.16 -6.18
N GLU A 124 -11.18 -5.36 -5.63
CA GLU A 124 -10.70 -5.55 -4.27
C GLU A 124 -11.73 -5.01 -3.29
N LYS A 125 -11.96 -5.72 -2.20
CA LYS A 125 -12.93 -5.38 -1.18
C LYS A 125 -12.29 -5.39 0.21
N GLN A 126 -12.77 -4.52 1.09
CA GLN A 126 -12.45 -4.42 2.50
C GLN A 126 -11.11 -3.74 2.84
N THR A 127 -10.18 -3.59 1.91
CA THR A 127 -8.83 -3.08 2.22
C THR A 127 -8.87 -1.68 2.81
N ASP A 128 -9.55 -0.72 2.16
CA ASP A 128 -9.65 0.67 2.62
C ASP A 128 -10.39 0.78 3.96
N VAL A 129 -11.45 -0.03 4.13
CA VAL A 129 -12.19 -0.10 5.40
C VAL A 129 -11.32 -0.66 6.51
N ASN A 130 -10.51 -1.69 6.22
CA ASN A 130 -9.58 -2.27 7.19
C ASN A 130 -8.48 -1.27 7.58
N ILE A 131 -7.95 -0.51 6.62
CA ILE A 131 -6.99 0.57 6.89
C ILE A 131 -7.63 1.61 7.81
N ALA A 132 -8.80 2.12 7.44
CA ALA A 132 -9.50 3.15 8.19
C ALA A 132 -9.80 2.70 9.64
N LEU A 133 -10.29 1.47 9.81
CA LEU A 133 -10.57 0.91 11.13
C LEU A 133 -9.30 0.72 11.97
N ALA A 134 -8.22 0.24 11.37
CA ALA A 134 -6.95 0.06 12.08
C ALA A 134 -6.40 1.41 12.56
N MET A 135 -6.30 2.39 11.67
CA MET A 135 -5.83 3.74 12.01
C MET A 135 -6.66 4.37 13.12
N TYR A 136 -7.99 4.33 13.02
CA TYR A 136 -8.85 4.96 14.01
C TYR A 136 -8.81 4.23 15.37
N ARG A 137 -8.75 2.89 15.39
CA ARG A 137 -8.58 2.11 16.64
C ARG A 137 -7.27 2.40 17.34
N ASP A 138 -6.17 2.51 16.57
CA ASP A 138 -4.86 2.85 17.11
C ASP A 138 -4.86 4.29 17.68
N ALA A 139 -5.57 5.22 17.05
CA ALA A 139 -5.78 6.56 17.57
C ALA A 139 -6.57 6.55 18.89
N CYS A 140 -7.68 5.78 18.96
CA CYS A 140 -8.47 5.63 20.20
C CYS A 140 -7.66 5.01 21.33
N SER A 141 -6.72 4.10 21.03
CA SER A 141 -5.91 3.44 22.06
C SER A 141 -4.76 4.32 22.57
N GLY A 142 -4.42 5.39 21.86
CA GLY A 142 -3.25 6.23 22.15
C GLY A 142 -1.91 5.50 21.97
N ALA A 143 -1.90 4.41 21.16
CA ALA A 143 -0.73 3.54 21.01
C ALA A 143 0.47 4.26 20.35
N TYR A 144 0.19 5.26 19.51
CA TYR A 144 1.22 5.94 18.72
C TYR A 144 1.03 7.45 18.72
N THR A 145 2.14 8.19 18.81
CA THR A 145 2.16 9.65 18.69
C THR A 145 2.11 10.13 17.24
N GLN A 146 2.46 9.22 16.30
CA GLN A 146 2.42 9.49 14.86
C GLN A 146 1.86 8.28 14.09
N GLN A 147 1.03 8.57 13.09
CA GLN A 147 0.51 7.58 12.15
C GLN A 147 0.87 7.98 10.73
N ILE A 148 1.42 7.05 9.95
CA ILE A 148 1.85 7.27 8.57
C ILE A 148 1.06 6.36 7.64
N ILE A 149 0.33 6.94 6.69
CA ILE A 149 -0.34 6.19 5.62
C ILE A 149 0.52 6.20 4.35
N CYS A 150 0.74 5.01 3.77
CA CYS A 150 1.32 4.87 2.45
C CYS A 150 0.25 4.51 1.44
N SER A 151 -0.36 5.52 0.86
CA SER A 151 -1.37 5.44 -0.21
C SER A 151 -1.44 6.74 -1.00
N ASN A 152 -2.00 6.70 -2.19
CA ASN A 152 -2.41 7.85 -3.00
C ASN A 152 -3.91 7.76 -3.35
N ASP A 153 -4.69 7.06 -2.50
CA ASP A 153 -6.12 6.92 -2.66
C ASP A 153 -6.88 7.93 -1.79
N SER A 154 -7.90 8.55 -2.36
CA SER A 154 -8.77 9.51 -1.64
C SER A 154 -9.67 8.84 -0.60
N ASP A 155 -9.89 7.53 -0.70
CA ASP A 155 -10.81 6.81 0.16
C ASP A 155 -10.31 6.73 1.62
N VAL A 156 -9.00 6.98 1.86
CA VAL A 156 -8.44 7.10 3.21
C VAL A 156 -8.56 8.52 3.81
N VAL A 157 -8.95 9.54 3.04
CA VAL A 157 -9.10 10.93 3.53
C VAL A 157 -10.10 11.05 4.69
N PRO A 158 -11.26 10.38 4.68
CA PRO A 158 -12.22 10.46 5.77
C PRO A 158 -11.64 10.06 7.13
N VAL A 159 -10.86 8.97 7.20
CA VAL A 159 -10.25 8.55 8.47
C VAL A 159 -9.17 9.51 8.93
N LEU A 160 -8.37 10.09 8.03
CA LEU A 160 -7.38 11.09 8.39
C LEU A 160 -8.03 12.34 9.01
N ARG A 161 -9.16 12.80 8.42
CA ARG A 161 -9.94 13.92 8.96
C ARG A 161 -10.52 13.60 10.33
N ALA A 162 -11.09 12.41 10.51
CA ALA A 162 -11.62 11.98 11.79
C ALA A 162 -10.53 11.96 12.88
N ILE A 163 -9.37 11.38 12.60
CA ILE A 163 -8.25 11.36 13.53
C ILE A 163 -7.77 12.78 13.84
N LYS A 164 -7.65 13.64 12.83
CA LYS A 164 -7.22 15.03 13.03
C LYS A 164 -8.18 15.83 13.91
N GLN A 165 -9.48 15.56 13.79
CA GLN A 165 -10.53 16.19 14.58
C GLN A 165 -10.58 15.66 16.02
N ASP A 166 -10.58 14.32 16.17
CA ASP A 166 -10.85 13.68 17.46
C ASP A 166 -9.58 13.50 18.30
N PHE A 167 -8.41 13.40 17.63
CA PHE A 167 -7.09 13.18 18.26
C PHE A 167 -6.04 14.16 17.70
N PRO A 168 -6.20 15.49 17.89
CA PRO A 168 -5.35 16.51 17.26
C PRO A 168 -3.88 16.47 17.68
N HIS A 169 -3.56 15.72 18.73
CA HIS A 169 -2.19 15.48 19.19
C HIS A 169 -1.45 14.40 18.39
N ILE A 170 -2.16 13.57 17.60
CA ILE A 170 -1.54 12.57 16.74
C ILE A 170 -1.05 13.24 15.47
N ARG A 171 0.24 13.10 15.18
CA ARG A 171 0.84 13.59 13.95
C ARG A 171 0.53 12.64 12.79
N LEU A 172 0.03 13.19 11.67
CA LEU A 172 -0.33 12.42 10.48
C LEU A 172 0.67 12.64 9.35
N GLY A 173 1.28 11.56 8.89
CA GLY A 173 2.16 11.54 7.73
C GLY A 173 1.52 10.83 6.52
N VAL A 174 1.81 11.32 5.33
CA VAL A 174 1.42 10.66 4.06
C VAL A 174 2.68 10.38 3.24
N VAL A 175 2.85 9.13 2.84
CA VAL A 175 3.86 8.71 1.86
C VAL A 175 3.12 8.26 0.60
N THR A 176 3.35 8.92 -0.52
CA THR A 176 2.70 8.56 -1.77
C THR A 176 3.55 7.52 -2.52
N PRO A 177 3.02 6.32 -2.79
CA PRO A 177 3.76 5.27 -3.47
C PRO A 177 3.82 5.56 -4.98
N ARG A 178 4.64 6.53 -5.35
CA ARG A 178 4.83 7.00 -6.72
C ARG A 178 6.31 6.99 -7.09
N ARG A 179 6.58 6.99 -8.39
CA ARG A 179 7.92 7.28 -8.91
C ARG A 179 8.22 8.77 -8.76
N PRO A 180 9.50 9.15 -8.63
CA PRO A 180 9.89 10.54 -8.79
C PRO A 180 9.34 11.13 -10.08
N PRO A 181 9.00 12.42 -10.13
CA PRO A 181 8.59 13.07 -11.38
C PRO A 181 9.76 13.08 -12.36
N GLU A 182 9.52 12.61 -13.58
CA GLU A 182 10.49 12.70 -14.68
C GLU A 182 10.19 13.94 -15.51
N PRO A 183 11.21 14.73 -15.92
CA PRO A 183 11.01 16.01 -16.60
C PRO A 183 10.20 15.90 -17.90
N ASP A 184 10.32 14.76 -18.60
CA ASP A 184 9.75 14.57 -19.95
C ASP A 184 8.40 13.83 -19.96
N ILE A 185 7.87 13.43 -18.79
CA ILE A 185 6.60 12.67 -18.72
C ILE A 185 5.49 13.54 -18.15
N THR A 186 4.60 14.02 -19.04
CA THR A 186 3.45 14.87 -18.66
C THR A 186 2.27 14.12 -18.01
N THR A 187 2.30 12.77 -18.00
CA THR A 187 1.20 11.91 -17.51
C THR A 187 1.42 11.36 -16.11
N HIS A 188 2.13 12.07 -15.24
CA HIS A 188 2.29 11.65 -13.86
C HIS A 188 0.97 11.76 -13.08
N ARG A 189 0.59 10.67 -12.42
CA ARG A 189 -0.50 10.70 -11.43
C ARG A 189 -0.07 11.62 -10.28
N ASN A 190 -0.69 12.78 -10.13
CA ASN A 190 -0.35 13.74 -9.08
C ASN A 190 -0.61 13.20 -7.68
N VAL A 191 0.07 13.74 -6.67
CA VAL A 191 -0.31 13.55 -5.26
C VAL A 191 -1.74 14.03 -5.11
N MET A 192 -2.59 13.23 -4.46
CA MET A 192 -3.97 13.67 -4.19
C MET A 192 -3.92 14.85 -3.21
N SER A 193 -4.33 16.02 -3.68
CA SER A 193 -4.33 17.26 -2.91
C SER A 193 -5.13 17.16 -1.61
N SER A 194 -6.19 16.34 -1.61
CA SER A 194 -7.02 16.07 -0.44
C SER A 194 -6.26 15.33 0.67
N LEU A 195 -5.28 14.49 0.34
CA LEU A 195 -4.40 13.84 1.32
C LEU A 195 -3.43 14.83 1.94
N SER A 196 -2.74 15.61 1.09
CA SER A 196 -1.78 16.62 1.54
C SER A 196 -2.41 17.72 2.38
N ALA A 197 -3.69 18.04 2.14
CA ALA A 197 -4.42 19.07 2.87
C ALA A 197 -4.76 18.68 4.33
N VAL A 198 -4.76 17.38 4.65
CA VAL A 198 -5.08 16.87 6.00
C VAL A 198 -3.84 16.48 6.77
N ALA A 199 -2.81 16.00 6.07
CA ALA A 199 -1.57 15.53 6.69
C ALA A 199 -0.72 16.68 7.27
N ASP A 200 0.01 16.39 8.35
CA ASP A 200 1.01 17.30 8.91
C ASP A 200 2.27 17.36 8.04
N TRP A 201 2.56 16.28 7.32
CA TRP A 201 3.60 16.23 6.31
C TRP A 201 3.26 15.22 5.21
N THR A 202 3.80 15.46 4.02
CA THR A 202 3.59 14.59 2.88
C THR A 202 4.89 14.38 2.13
N ARG A 203 5.20 13.11 1.85
CA ARG A 203 6.26 12.71 0.94
C ARG A 203 5.64 12.25 -0.37
N GLY A 204 5.95 12.97 -1.46
CA GLY A 204 5.27 12.82 -2.75
C GLY A 204 5.70 11.64 -3.62
N HIS A 205 6.82 10.98 -3.31
CA HIS A 205 7.37 9.83 -4.06
C HIS A 205 8.36 9.02 -3.22
N ILE A 206 8.73 7.85 -3.73
CA ILE A 206 9.78 6.98 -3.18
C ILE A 206 10.83 6.77 -4.28
N ASP A 207 12.09 7.02 -3.98
CA ASP A 207 13.20 6.93 -4.94
C ASP A 207 13.59 5.48 -5.25
N ASP A 208 14.20 5.24 -6.41
CA ASP A 208 14.70 3.91 -6.79
C ASP A 208 15.85 3.47 -5.88
N GLU A 209 16.71 4.38 -5.45
CA GLU A 209 17.80 4.13 -4.51
C GLU A 209 17.26 3.66 -3.14
N GLU A 210 16.16 4.21 -2.70
CA GLU A 210 15.52 3.79 -1.44
C GLU A 210 14.94 2.39 -1.52
N LEU A 211 14.32 2.05 -2.67
CA LEU A 211 13.85 0.69 -2.92
C LEU A 211 15.01 -0.29 -3.05
N ALA A 212 16.05 0.07 -3.79
CA ALA A 212 17.24 -0.76 -3.98
C ALA A 212 17.95 -1.07 -2.65
N ALA A 213 18.05 -0.07 -1.77
CA ALA A 213 18.69 -0.18 -0.46
C ALA A 213 17.82 -0.88 0.61
N SER A 214 16.56 -1.21 0.28
CA SER A 214 15.60 -1.80 1.21
C SER A 214 15.02 -3.10 0.64
N GLN A 215 15.87 -4.00 0.16
CA GLN A 215 15.44 -5.30 -0.34
C GLN A 215 15.51 -6.36 0.77
N LEU A 216 14.52 -7.28 0.81
CA LEU A 216 14.62 -8.48 1.63
C LEU A 216 15.83 -9.33 1.19
N PRO A 217 16.46 -10.09 2.09
CA PRO A 217 17.45 -11.09 1.71
C PRO A 217 16.90 -12.05 0.64
N ILE A 218 17.76 -12.46 -0.31
CA ILE A 218 17.38 -13.45 -1.33
C ILE A 218 16.81 -14.72 -0.69
N ARG A 219 17.32 -15.07 0.48
CA ARG A 219 16.88 -16.20 1.31
C ARG A 219 16.66 -15.74 2.73
N VAL A 220 15.42 -15.81 3.22
CA VAL A 220 15.04 -15.51 4.59
C VAL A 220 14.98 -16.80 5.39
N GLN A 221 15.76 -16.86 6.48
CA GLN A 221 15.77 -18.01 7.39
C GLN A 221 14.50 -18.02 8.24
N THR A 222 13.96 -19.20 8.49
CA THR A 222 12.80 -19.42 9.40
C THR A 222 13.09 -20.62 10.31
N GLY A 223 12.26 -20.79 11.32
CA GLY A 223 12.37 -21.98 12.20
C GLY A 223 12.02 -23.31 11.51
N LYS A 224 11.56 -23.29 10.25
CA LYS A 224 11.22 -24.48 9.46
C LYS A 224 12.06 -24.51 8.17
N ARG A 225 11.42 -24.19 7.03
CA ARG A 225 12.08 -24.11 5.72
C ARG A 225 12.37 -22.67 5.38
N PRO A 226 13.57 -22.33 4.86
CA PRO A 226 13.86 -20.97 4.42
C PRO A 226 12.91 -20.56 3.29
N ILE A 227 12.73 -19.24 3.14
CA ILE A 227 11.89 -18.64 2.12
C ILE A 227 12.80 -17.97 1.11
N ASP A 228 12.81 -18.45 -0.12
CA ASP A 228 13.58 -17.89 -1.22
C ASP A 228 12.77 -16.86 -1.98
N LYS A 229 13.46 -15.80 -2.47
CA LYS A 229 12.91 -14.83 -3.39
C LYS A 229 12.32 -15.55 -4.63
N PRO A 230 11.10 -15.22 -5.07
CA PRO A 230 10.57 -15.78 -6.32
C PRO A 230 11.37 -15.30 -7.54
N ASP A 231 11.65 -16.19 -8.51
CA ASP A 231 12.50 -15.89 -9.68
C ASP A 231 11.96 -14.74 -10.55
N HIS A 232 10.64 -14.53 -10.55
CA HIS A 232 9.98 -13.49 -11.34
C HIS A 232 9.71 -12.17 -10.57
N TRP A 233 10.37 -12.00 -9.42
CA TRP A 233 10.24 -10.82 -8.53
C TRP A 233 11.52 -9.99 -8.49
#